data_59d615eea7a76268780d9efe311acaaa
#
_entry.id   59d615eea7a76268780d9efe311acaaa
#
_cell.length_a   1.000
_cell.length_b   1.000
_cell.length_c   1.000
_cell.angle_alpha   90.00
_cell.angle_beta   90.00
_cell.angle_gamma   90.00
#
_symmetry.space_group_name_H-M   'P 1'
#
loop_
_entity.id
_entity.type
_entity.pdbx_description
1 polymer ?
#
loop_
_entity_poly.entity_id
_entity_poly.type
_entity_poly.pdbx_seq_one_letter_code
_entity_poly.pdbx_strand_id
1 'polypeptide(L)'
;MTNNKNRQLVIGDIHGGLRALVQVLERANVTRDDTLIFLGDYVDGWSESPQVIDFLIDLNQNQECIFIRGNHDQLFLDWLETNDKEIDEGMWFKHGGEATVLAYQKVSEETKIIHINFLKSLQNYYLDNQNRLFLHAGFTNMNGVKYENFPKLLYWDRTLWETALALDNRINKESKLYPQRLKLYTEVYIGHTPVTRINETKPTKKANIWNIDTGAAFKGKLSVLDVDSKQFWQSDNLPDLYFNEQGRN
;
A
#
# COMPACT_ATOMS: atom_id res chain seq x y z
N MET A 1 -11.10 -32.88 -3.67
CA MET A 1 -11.67 -31.78 -2.89
C MET A 1 -10.48 -30.93 -2.46
N THR A 2 -10.21 -29.84 -3.14
CA THR A 2 -9.20 -28.88 -2.75
C THR A 2 -9.71 -28.19 -1.49
N ASN A 3 -9.01 -28.36 -0.37
CA ASN A 3 -9.22 -27.54 0.82
C ASN A 3 -9.06 -26.08 0.38
N ASN A 4 -10.16 -25.36 0.16
CA ASN A 4 -10.15 -23.92 0.03
C ASN A 4 -9.78 -23.36 1.42
N LYS A 5 -8.49 -23.27 1.68
CA LYS A 5 -7.97 -22.51 2.82
C LYS A 5 -8.20 -21.06 2.45
N ASN A 6 -8.89 -20.30 3.29
CA ASN A 6 -9.05 -18.86 3.11
C ASN A 6 -7.67 -18.23 2.88
N ARG A 7 -7.45 -17.66 1.69
CA ARG A 7 -6.18 -17.02 1.36
C ARG A 7 -6.13 -15.64 2.02
N GLN A 8 -4.94 -15.22 2.38
CA GLN A 8 -4.66 -13.82 2.67
C GLN A 8 -3.92 -13.22 1.47
N LEU A 9 -4.53 -12.25 0.83
CA LEU A 9 -4.00 -11.59 -0.35
C LEU A 9 -3.60 -10.16 0.02
N VAL A 10 -2.33 -9.83 -0.18
CA VAL A 10 -1.81 -8.49 0.09
C VAL A 10 -1.70 -7.70 -1.20
N ILE A 11 -2.23 -6.47 -1.20
CA ILE A 11 -2.35 -5.58 -2.35
C ILE A 11 -1.42 -4.38 -2.13
N GLY A 12 -0.59 -4.06 -3.13
CA GLY A 12 0.30 -2.91 -3.10
C GLY A 12 -0.41 -1.58 -3.37
N ASP A 13 0.39 -0.54 -3.56
CA ASP A 13 -0.04 0.85 -3.75
C ASP A 13 -0.89 1.01 -5.02
N ILE A 14 -2.03 1.70 -4.93
CA ILE A 14 -3.06 1.77 -5.99
C ILE A 14 -3.00 3.08 -6.76
N HIS A 15 -2.84 4.19 -6.04
CA HIS A 15 -2.66 5.53 -6.58
C HIS A 15 -3.75 5.98 -7.59
N GLY A 16 -5.02 5.79 -7.24
CA GLY A 16 -6.14 6.17 -8.10
C GLY A 16 -6.33 5.27 -9.33
N GLY A 17 -5.64 4.13 -9.37
CA GLY A 17 -5.65 3.19 -10.49
C GLY A 17 -6.76 2.14 -10.41
N LEU A 18 -8.04 2.53 -10.44
CA LEU A 18 -9.18 1.60 -10.30
C LEU A 18 -9.15 0.47 -11.34
N ARG A 19 -8.84 0.79 -12.60
CA ARG A 19 -8.81 -0.22 -13.68
C ARG A 19 -7.78 -1.31 -13.40
N ALA A 20 -6.62 -0.91 -12.86
CA ALA A 20 -5.58 -1.85 -12.46
C ALA A 20 -6.01 -2.69 -11.25
N LEU A 21 -6.71 -2.07 -10.28
CA LEU A 21 -7.23 -2.76 -9.10
C LEU A 21 -8.25 -3.84 -9.52
N VAL A 22 -9.26 -3.49 -10.28
CA VAL A 22 -10.27 -4.45 -10.77
C VAL A 22 -9.59 -5.59 -11.53
N GLN A 23 -8.72 -5.25 -12.48
CA GLN A 23 -8.04 -6.24 -13.32
C GLN A 23 -7.17 -7.21 -12.51
N VAL A 24 -6.44 -6.75 -11.50
CA VAL A 24 -5.56 -7.62 -10.72
C VAL A 24 -6.36 -8.51 -9.76
N LEU A 25 -7.46 -8.03 -9.20
CA LEU A 25 -8.37 -8.85 -8.37
C LEU A 25 -9.04 -9.95 -9.21
N GLU A 26 -9.45 -9.64 -10.44
CA GLU A 26 -9.97 -10.64 -11.40
C GLU A 26 -8.90 -11.69 -11.74
N ARG A 27 -7.67 -11.27 -12.05
CA ARG A 27 -6.55 -12.18 -12.36
C ARG A 27 -6.17 -13.07 -11.19
N ALA A 28 -6.29 -12.57 -9.96
CA ALA A 28 -6.09 -13.34 -8.74
C ALA A 28 -7.26 -14.27 -8.43
N ASN A 29 -8.36 -14.17 -9.19
CA ASN A 29 -9.61 -14.92 -8.97
C ASN A 29 -10.04 -14.82 -7.49
N VAL A 30 -10.16 -13.58 -7.00
CA VAL A 30 -10.55 -13.28 -5.61
C VAL A 30 -11.96 -13.81 -5.35
N THR A 31 -12.15 -14.44 -4.21
CA THR A 31 -13.42 -14.97 -3.74
C THR A 31 -13.80 -14.38 -2.38
N ARG A 32 -15.05 -14.52 -1.97
CA ARG A 32 -15.55 -14.03 -0.67
C ARG A 32 -14.89 -14.71 0.53
N ASP A 33 -14.24 -15.83 0.34
CA ASP A 33 -13.53 -16.55 1.40
C ASP A 33 -12.11 -16.03 1.62
N ASP A 34 -11.61 -15.14 0.74
CA ASP A 34 -10.29 -14.54 0.86
C ASP A 34 -10.32 -13.32 1.79
N THR A 35 -9.25 -13.11 2.56
CA THR A 35 -9.01 -11.85 3.28
C THR A 35 -8.09 -10.97 2.45
N LEU A 36 -8.49 -9.72 2.19
CA LEU A 36 -7.74 -8.76 1.41
C LEU A 36 -7.05 -7.74 2.33
N ILE A 37 -5.74 -7.59 2.19
CA ILE A 37 -4.93 -6.66 2.99
C ILE A 37 -4.34 -5.61 2.04
N PHE A 38 -4.84 -4.40 2.12
CA PHE A 38 -4.41 -3.27 1.30
C PHE A 38 -3.34 -2.47 2.05
N LEU A 39 -2.18 -2.25 1.41
CA LEU A 39 -1.04 -1.61 2.07
C LEU A 39 -1.07 -0.07 2.06
N GLY A 40 -2.13 0.55 1.53
CA GLY A 40 -2.26 2.02 1.51
C GLY A 40 -1.96 2.64 0.15
N ASP A 41 -1.89 3.97 0.15
CA ASP A 41 -1.74 4.81 -1.03
C ASP A 41 -2.83 4.52 -2.08
N TYR A 42 -4.08 4.74 -1.66
CA TYR A 42 -5.27 4.56 -2.51
C TYR A 42 -5.42 5.68 -3.52
N VAL A 43 -4.98 6.89 -3.17
CA VAL A 43 -5.16 8.13 -3.93
C VAL A 43 -3.84 8.63 -4.53
N ASP A 44 -3.92 9.68 -5.32
CA ASP A 44 -2.82 10.40 -5.96
C ASP A 44 -2.15 9.65 -7.13
N GLY A 45 -2.03 10.34 -8.25
CA GLY A 45 -1.39 9.80 -9.46
C GLY A 45 -2.34 9.68 -10.64
N TRP A 46 -3.26 8.70 -10.61
CA TRP A 46 -4.27 8.52 -11.66
C TRP A 46 -5.60 9.17 -11.30
N SER A 47 -6.47 9.35 -12.28
CA SER A 47 -7.68 10.19 -12.18
C SER A 47 -8.83 9.58 -11.38
N GLU A 48 -8.78 8.30 -11.00
CA GLU A 48 -9.92 7.58 -10.44
C GLU A 48 -9.85 7.42 -8.90
N SER A 49 -9.16 8.36 -8.18
CA SER A 49 -9.08 8.33 -6.71
C SER A 49 -10.43 8.23 -6.00
N PRO A 50 -11.48 9.03 -6.36
CA PRO A 50 -12.80 8.87 -5.73
C PRO A 50 -13.39 7.49 -5.96
N GLN A 51 -13.31 6.98 -7.19
CA GLN A 51 -13.87 5.69 -7.57
C GLN A 51 -13.12 4.52 -6.92
N VAL A 52 -11.82 4.66 -6.64
CA VAL A 52 -11.05 3.68 -5.85
C VAL A 52 -11.63 3.61 -4.44
N ILE A 53 -11.86 4.75 -3.78
CA ILE A 53 -12.40 4.77 -2.41
C ILE A 53 -13.84 4.20 -2.40
N ASP A 54 -14.70 4.59 -3.35
CA ASP A 54 -16.03 4.02 -3.48
C ASP A 54 -15.99 2.50 -3.63
N PHE A 55 -15.14 2.00 -4.53
CA PHE A 55 -14.97 0.58 -4.76
C PHE A 55 -14.50 -0.18 -3.50
N LEU A 56 -13.57 0.37 -2.74
CA LEU A 56 -13.05 -0.26 -1.51
C LEU A 56 -14.10 -0.28 -0.41
N ILE A 57 -14.90 0.77 -0.27
CA ILE A 57 -16.03 0.83 0.67
C ILE A 57 -17.07 -0.24 0.32
N ASP A 58 -17.45 -0.34 -0.94
CA ASP A 58 -18.42 -1.33 -1.41
C ASP A 58 -17.89 -2.77 -1.27
N LEU A 59 -16.62 -2.98 -1.61
CA LEU A 59 -15.95 -4.27 -1.47
C LEU A 59 -16.01 -4.77 -0.02
N ASN A 60 -15.75 -3.89 0.95
CA ASN A 60 -15.75 -4.21 2.37
C ASN A 60 -17.12 -4.64 2.93
N GLN A 61 -18.22 -4.39 2.20
CA GLN A 61 -19.55 -4.84 2.64
C GLN A 61 -19.73 -6.36 2.54
N ASN A 62 -18.97 -7.02 1.63
CA ASN A 62 -19.15 -8.43 1.30
C ASN A 62 -17.84 -9.24 1.35
N GLN A 63 -16.73 -8.61 1.65
CA GLN A 63 -15.39 -9.15 1.65
C GLN A 63 -14.67 -8.74 2.93
N GLU A 64 -13.95 -9.66 3.57
CA GLU A 64 -13.07 -9.28 4.68
C GLU A 64 -11.89 -8.48 4.16
N CYS A 65 -11.83 -7.18 4.52
CA CYS A 65 -10.79 -6.26 4.10
C CYS A 65 -10.09 -5.62 5.29
N ILE A 66 -8.79 -5.50 5.19
CA ILE A 66 -7.94 -4.75 6.11
C ILE A 66 -7.30 -3.62 5.32
N PHE A 67 -7.58 -2.37 5.74
CA PHE A 67 -7.09 -1.18 5.06
C PHE A 67 -6.01 -0.50 5.90
N ILE A 68 -4.80 -0.44 5.35
CA ILE A 68 -3.65 0.21 5.97
C ILE A 68 -3.50 1.60 5.37
N ARG A 69 -3.07 2.55 6.19
CA ARG A 69 -2.85 3.94 5.82
C ARG A 69 -1.55 4.11 5.07
N GLY A 70 -1.61 4.70 3.88
CA GLY A 70 -0.47 5.23 3.16
C GLY A 70 -0.23 6.72 3.46
N ASN A 71 0.93 7.22 3.07
CA ASN A 71 1.25 8.63 3.26
C ASN A 71 0.43 9.54 2.35
N HIS A 72 0.07 9.10 1.15
CA HIS A 72 -0.80 9.84 0.25
C HIS A 72 -2.24 9.93 0.78
N ASP A 73 -2.72 8.88 1.42
CA ASP A 73 -4.04 8.88 2.06
C ASP A 73 -4.10 9.88 3.22
N GLN A 74 -3.02 9.98 4.01
CA GLN A 74 -2.95 10.95 5.08
C GLN A 74 -2.86 12.38 4.55
N LEU A 75 -2.04 12.65 3.52
CA LEU A 75 -1.95 13.97 2.90
C LEU A 75 -3.31 14.42 2.37
N PHE A 76 -4.01 13.52 1.69
CA PHE A 76 -5.33 13.82 1.16
C PHE A 76 -6.38 14.04 2.26
N LEU A 77 -6.36 13.24 3.33
CA LEU A 77 -7.23 13.46 4.49
C LEU A 77 -6.98 14.82 5.13
N ASP A 78 -5.70 15.17 5.36
CA ASP A 78 -5.32 16.46 5.93
C ASP A 78 -5.82 17.62 5.04
N TRP A 79 -5.71 17.49 3.71
CA TRP A 79 -6.23 18.48 2.76
C TRP A 79 -7.76 18.62 2.84
N LEU A 80 -8.50 17.51 2.92
CA LEU A 80 -9.97 17.53 3.05
C LEU A 80 -10.45 18.19 4.36
N GLU A 81 -9.69 18.05 5.45
CA GLU A 81 -10.09 18.56 6.76
C GLU A 81 -9.68 20.02 7.02
N THR A 82 -8.54 20.45 6.50
CA THR A 82 -7.95 21.75 6.85
C THR A 82 -8.29 22.89 5.89
N ASN A 83 -8.98 22.61 4.76
CA ASN A 83 -9.19 23.60 3.71
C ASN A 83 -7.89 24.36 3.36
N ASP A 84 -6.80 23.65 3.09
CA ASP A 84 -5.59 24.11 2.38
C ASP A 84 -4.48 24.82 3.18
N LYS A 85 -4.54 25.00 4.48
CA LYS A 85 -3.60 25.93 5.12
C LYS A 85 -2.31 25.33 5.67
N GLU A 86 -2.19 24.00 5.74
CA GLU A 86 -1.03 23.35 6.37
C GLU A 86 -0.28 22.36 5.47
N ILE A 87 -0.76 22.12 4.24
CA ILE A 87 -0.12 21.19 3.30
C ILE A 87 0.74 21.98 2.33
N ASP A 88 1.98 21.54 2.13
CA ASP A 88 2.79 22.01 1.00
C ASP A 88 2.21 21.46 -0.32
N GLU A 89 1.17 22.13 -0.82
CA GLU A 89 0.53 21.79 -2.08
C GLU A 89 1.55 21.68 -3.22
N GLY A 90 2.55 22.55 -3.23
CA GLY A 90 3.59 22.55 -4.27
C GLY A 90 4.36 21.24 -4.30
N MET A 91 4.63 20.63 -3.14
CA MET A 91 5.27 19.32 -3.07
C MET A 91 4.26 18.20 -3.32
N TRP A 92 3.10 18.20 -2.65
CA TRP A 92 2.10 17.16 -2.78
C TRP A 92 1.55 17.04 -4.21
N PHE A 93 1.24 18.16 -4.86
CA PHE A 93 0.75 18.18 -6.25
C PHE A 93 1.76 17.56 -7.22
N LYS A 94 3.05 17.89 -7.10
CA LYS A 94 4.12 17.26 -7.87
C LYS A 94 4.21 15.75 -7.67
N HIS A 95 3.73 15.27 -6.54
CA HIS A 95 3.68 13.84 -6.23
C HIS A 95 2.32 13.19 -6.50
N GLY A 96 1.48 13.80 -7.34
CA GLY A 96 0.24 13.22 -7.85
C GLY A 96 -1.04 13.71 -7.17
N GLY A 97 -0.96 14.56 -6.14
CA GLY A 97 -2.11 15.11 -5.41
C GLY A 97 -3.03 15.95 -6.29
N GLU A 98 -2.47 16.64 -7.30
CA GLU A 98 -3.25 17.44 -8.25
C GLU A 98 -4.34 16.60 -8.94
N ALA A 99 -4.01 15.38 -9.36
CA ALA A 99 -4.97 14.48 -10.01
C ALA A 99 -6.15 14.14 -9.07
N THR A 100 -5.87 13.92 -7.79
CA THR A 100 -6.90 13.68 -6.77
C THR A 100 -7.78 14.91 -6.56
N VAL A 101 -7.20 16.08 -6.39
CA VAL A 101 -7.96 17.33 -6.20
C VAL A 101 -8.88 17.60 -7.39
N LEU A 102 -8.37 17.45 -8.62
CA LEU A 102 -9.17 17.61 -9.84
C LEU A 102 -10.32 16.60 -9.92
N ALA A 103 -10.08 15.34 -9.55
CA ALA A 103 -11.12 14.32 -9.53
C ALA A 103 -12.21 14.62 -8.50
N TYR A 104 -11.84 15.17 -7.34
CA TYR A 104 -12.77 15.51 -6.25
C TYR A 104 -13.58 16.78 -6.49
N GLN A 105 -13.26 17.60 -7.49
CA GLN A 105 -14.10 18.76 -7.86
C GLN A 105 -15.52 18.38 -8.27
N LYS A 106 -15.74 17.15 -8.72
CA LYS A 106 -17.04 16.63 -9.18
C LYS A 106 -17.74 15.75 -8.13
N VAL A 107 -17.12 15.54 -6.98
CA VAL A 107 -17.65 14.70 -5.90
C VAL A 107 -18.54 15.54 -4.99
N SER A 108 -19.72 15.00 -4.63
CA SER A 108 -20.65 15.69 -3.71
C SER A 108 -20.07 15.80 -2.30
N GLU A 109 -20.51 16.78 -1.53
CA GLU A 109 -20.08 16.94 -0.13
C GLU A 109 -20.48 15.73 0.73
N GLU A 110 -21.62 15.12 0.46
CA GLU A 110 -22.06 13.90 1.15
C GLU A 110 -21.08 12.74 0.91
N THR A 111 -20.66 12.54 -0.35
CA THR A 111 -19.66 11.52 -0.71
C THR A 111 -18.30 11.84 -0.08
N LYS A 112 -17.88 13.11 -0.07
CA LYS A 112 -16.63 13.51 0.62
C LYS A 112 -16.64 13.16 2.10
N ILE A 113 -17.76 13.35 2.80
CA ILE A 113 -17.91 12.97 4.20
C ILE A 113 -17.74 11.46 4.39
N ILE A 114 -18.31 10.64 3.49
CA ILE A 114 -18.15 9.18 3.52
C ILE A 114 -16.68 8.81 3.32
N HIS A 115 -16.00 9.43 2.36
CA HIS A 115 -14.58 9.19 2.08
C HIS A 115 -13.66 9.64 3.22
N ILE A 116 -13.95 10.78 3.87
CA ILE A 116 -13.24 11.22 5.08
C ILE A 116 -13.37 10.17 6.19
N ASN A 117 -14.57 9.62 6.40
CA ASN A 117 -14.78 8.58 7.41
C ASN A 117 -13.99 7.30 7.08
N PHE A 118 -13.95 6.89 5.81
CA PHE A 118 -13.12 5.78 5.36
C PHE A 118 -11.64 6.05 5.63
N LEU A 119 -11.11 7.20 5.19
CA LEU A 119 -9.70 7.57 5.40
C LEU A 119 -9.32 7.66 6.89
N LYS A 120 -10.24 8.12 7.74
CA LYS A 120 -10.05 8.12 9.21
C LYS A 120 -9.99 6.72 9.81
N SER A 121 -10.70 5.76 9.23
CA SER A 121 -10.75 4.38 9.71
C SER A 121 -9.50 3.55 9.38
N LEU A 122 -8.61 4.04 8.50
CA LEU A 122 -7.41 3.34 8.07
C LEU A 122 -6.49 3.02 9.24
N GLN A 123 -6.00 1.78 9.29
CA GLN A 123 -5.09 1.31 10.31
C GLN A 123 -3.64 1.69 9.97
N ASN A 124 -2.82 1.93 10.97
CA ASN A 124 -1.39 2.20 10.75
C ASN A 124 -0.58 0.93 10.45
N TYR A 125 -1.03 -0.21 10.93
CA TYR A 125 -0.46 -1.54 10.68
C TYR A 125 -1.48 -2.63 11.03
N TYR A 126 -1.23 -3.83 10.52
CA TYR A 126 -1.91 -5.06 10.92
C TYR A 126 -0.88 -6.13 11.29
N LEU A 127 -1.13 -6.88 12.34
CA LEU A 127 -0.29 -8.00 12.78
C LEU A 127 -1.18 -9.24 12.89
N ASP A 128 -0.87 -10.28 12.12
CA ASP A 128 -1.64 -11.51 12.13
C ASP A 128 -1.17 -12.51 13.19
N ASN A 129 -1.91 -13.60 13.33
CA ASN A 129 -1.63 -14.66 14.30
C ASN A 129 -0.33 -15.46 14.04
N GLN A 130 0.28 -15.30 12.86
CA GLN A 130 1.56 -15.94 12.50
C GLN A 130 2.74 -14.99 12.70
N ASN A 131 2.52 -13.87 13.39
CA ASN A 131 3.51 -12.81 13.59
C ASN A 131 4.02 -12.22 12.26
N ARG A 132 3.14 -12.11 11.25
CA ARG A 132 3.41 -11.40 10.01
C ARG A 132 2.88 -9.98 10.13
N LEU A 133 3.73 -9.01 9.85
CA LEU A 133 3.42 -7.59 9.96
C LEU A 133 3.11 -7.01 8.58
N PHE A 134 2.01 -6.26 8.50
CA PHE A 134 1.58 -5.53 7.31
C PHE A 134 1.51 -4.04 7.67
N LEU A 135 2.22 -3.21 6.92
CA LEU A 135 2.21 -1.76 7.09
C LEU A 135 2.62 -1.11 5.76
N HIS A 136 2.37 0.20 5.63
CA HIS A 136 2.67 0.86 4.37
C HIS A 136 4.17 1.01 4.10
N ALA A 137 4.95 1.52 5.07
CA ALA A 137 6.35 1.88 4.84
C ALA A 137 7.34 1.14 5.75
N GLY A 138 7.35 1.44 7.04
CA GLY A 138 8.30 0.84 7.96
C GLY A 138 8.10 1.28 9.40
N PHE A 139 9.09 1.05 10.24
CA PHE A 139 9.14 1.49 11.63
C PHE A 139 10.58 1.58 12.09
N THR A 140 10.87 2.40 13.11
CA THR A 140 12.23 2.63 13.61
C THR A 140 12.50 2.03 14.98
N ASN A 141 11.44 1.77 15.76
CA ASN A 141 11.58 1.28 17.12
C ASN A 141 12.14 -0.15 17.16
N MET A 142 13.19 -0.37 17.94
CA MET A 142 13.89 -1.65 18.08
C MET A 142 13.09 -2.72 18.84
N ASN A 143 12.01 -2.31 19.50
CA ASN A 143 11.07 -3.22 20.19
C ASN A 143 9.82 -3.55 19.36
N GLY A 144 9.74 -3.02 18.14
CA GLY A 144 8.67 -3.32 17.19
C GLY A 144 7.63 -2.21 17.02
N VAL A 145 6.73 -2.46 16.07
CA VAL A 145 5.73 -1.48 15.59
C VAL A 145 4.81 -0.98 16.71
N LYS A 146 4.47 -1.82 17.68
CA LYS A 146 3.63 -1.44 18.83
C LYS A 146 4.25 -0.32 19.70
N TYR A 147 5.56 -0.21 19.67
CA TYR A 147 6.32 0.76 20.48
C TYR A 147 6.81 1.95 19.64
N GLU A 148 6.33 2.09 18.39
CA GLU A 148 6.71 3.23 17.56
C GLU A 148 6.09 4.52 18.13
N ASN A 149 6.96 5.45 18.55
CA ASN A 149 6.55 6.69 19.19
C ASN A 149 6.08 7.76 18.18
N PHE A 150 6.42 7.58 16.91
CA PHE A 150 6.06 8.50 15.83
C PHE A 150 5.23 7.77 14.78
N PRO A 151 3.89 7.72 14.94
CA PRO A 151 3.01 6.95 14.04
C PRO A 151 3.19 7.28 12.55
N LYS A 152 3.59 8.52 12.22
CA LYS A 152 3.90 8.90 10.84
C LYS A 152 4.97 8.03 10.19
N LEU A 153 5.91 7.49 10.95
CA LEU A 153 6.96 6.62 10.40
C LEU A 153 6.38 5.33 9.81
N LEU A 154 5.23 4.85 10.31
CA LEU A 154 4.58 3.65 9.79
C LEU A 154 4.18 3.76 8.32
N TYR A 155 4.00 5.00 7.82
CA TYR A 155 3.66 5.27 6.43
C TYR A 155 4.62 6.24 5.71
N TRP A 156 5.78 6.58 6.34
CA TRP A 156 6.82 7.43 5.72
C TRP A 156 8.24 6.83 5.77
N ASP A 157 8.52 5.86 6.66
CA ASP A 157 9.88 5.32 6.83
C ASP A 157 10.34 4.55 5.59
N ARG A 158 11.58 4.80 5.18
CA ARG A 158 12.27 4.01 4.14
C ARG A 158 13.42 3.20 4.68
N THR A 159 13.83 3.48 5.92
CA THR A 159 15.05 2.89 6.50
C THR A 159 14.89 1.40 6.78
N LEU A 160 13.67 0.90 6.99
CA LEU A 160 13.43 -0.53 7.16
C LEU A 160 13.74 -1.30 5.86
N TRP A 161 13.24 -0.81 4.73
CA TRP A 161 13.51 -1.40 3.41
C TRP A 161 14.98 -1.27 3.02
N GLU A 162 15.57 -0.08 3.19
CA GLU A 162 16.99 0.16 2.93
C GLU A 162 17.90 -0.75 3.77
N THR A 163 17.55 -0.99 5.04
CA THR A 163 18.26 -1.94 5.91
C THR A 163 18.20 -3.36 5.35
N ALA A 164 17.05 -3.78 4.85
CA ALA A 164 16.91 -5.11 4.23
C ALA A 164 17.71 -5.24 2.92
N LEU A 165 17.73 -4.17 2.11
CA LEU A 165 18.51 -4.12 0.88
C LEU A 165 20.03 -4.17 1.14
N ALA A 166 20.49 -3.48 2.18
CA ALA A 166 21.90 -3.38 2.52
C ALA A 166 22.42 -4.60 3.30
N LEU A 167 21.54 -5.49 3.78
CA LEU A 167 21.96 -6.64 4.58
C LEU A 167 22.78 -7.62 3.75
N ASP A 168 24.00 -7.90 4.23
CA ASP A 168 24.83 -8.97 3.69
C ASP A 168 24.25 -10.35 4.08
N ASN A 169 23.86 -11.14 3.09
CA ASN A 169 23.26 -12.47 3.28
C ASN A 169 24.15 -13.47 4.02
N ARG A 170 25.45 -13.18 4.18
CA ARG A 170 26.40 -13.98 4.96
C ARG A 170 26.28 -13.74 6.46
N ILE A 171 25.63 -12.66 6.89
CA ILE A 171 25.41 -12.37 8.31
C ILE A 171 24.35 -13.31 8.85
N ASN A 172 24.73 -14.21 9.76
CA ASN A 172 23.81 -15.11 10.43
C ASN A 172 22.80 -14.31 11.27
N LYS A 173 21.52 -14.73 11.23
CA LYS A 173 20.42 -14.11 11.97
C LYS A 173 20.68 -14.03 13.49
N GLU A 174 21.43 -14.97 14.05
CA GLU A 174 21.81 -14.99 15.47
C GLU A 174 22.96 -14.03 15.81
N SER A 175 23.65 -13.50 14.81
CA SER A 175 24.72 -12.53 15.01
C SER A 175 24.22 -11.24 15.65
N LYS A 176 25.05 -10.61 16.48
CA LYS A 176 24.81 -9.25 17.00
C LYS A 176 24.83 -8.18 15.90
N LEU A 177 25.43 -8.47 14.75
CA LEU A 177 25.47 -7.58 13.59
C LEU A 177 24.16 -7.65 12.76
N TYR A 178 23.31 -8.65 12.97
CA TYR A 178 22.04 -8.74 12.25
C TYR A 178 21.07 -7.68 12.76
N PRO A 179 20.43 -6.88 11.88
CA PRO A 179 19.55 -5.80 12.28
C PRO A 179 18.38 -6.27 13.15
N GLN A 180 18.24 -5.69 14.35
CA GLN A 180 17.22 -6.12 15.32
C GLN A 180 15.80 -6.05 14.76
N ARG A 181 15.45 -4.98 14.03
CA ARG A 181 14.12 -4.82 13.43
C ARG A 181 13.71 -5.97 12.51
N LEU A 182 14.68 -6.58 11.82
CA LEU A 182 14.46 -7.72 10.92
C LEU A 182 14.30 -9.07 11.65
N LYS A 183 14.42 -9.09 13.00
CA LYS A 183 14.20 -10.28 13.82
C LYS A 183 12.83 -10.37 14.45
N LEU A 184 12.10 -9.24 14.52
CA LEU A 184 10.91 -9.09 15.36
C LEU A 184 9.67 -9.83 14.80
N TYR A 185 9.61 -9.97 13.49
CA TYR A 185 8.45 -10.55 12.79
C TYR A 185 8.88 -11.70 11.90
N THR A 186 7.97 -12.63 11.68
CA THR A 186 8.19 -13.76 10.76
C THR A 186 8.39 -13.25 9.35
N GLU A 187 7.52 -12.39 8.89
CA GLU A 187 7.58 -11.66 7.62
C GLU A 187 7.02 -10.25 7.81
N VAL A 188 7.46 -9.33 6.98
CA VAL A 188 6.94 -7.96 6.93
C VAL A 188 6.53 -7.65 5.49
N TYR A 189 5.35 -7.08 5.30
CA TYR A 189 4.82 -6.71 3.98
C TYR A 189 4.67 -5.21 3.93
N ILE A 190 5.28 -4.58 2.90
CA ILE A 190 5.33 -3.13 2.71
C ILE A 190 5.01 -2.72 1.26
N GLY A 191 4.68 -1.44 1.08
CA GLY A 191 4.62 -0.70 -0.18
C GLY A 191 5.57 0.48 -0.21
N HIS A 192 5.06 1.67 -0.56
CA HIS A 192 5.67 2.99 -0.41
C HIS A 192 6.91 3.28 -1.27
N THR A 193 7.83 2.37 -1.34
CA THR A 193 9.08 2.57 -2.09
C THR A 193 9.10 1.58 -3.25
N PRO A 194 8.81 2.03 -4.48
CA PRO A 194 8.63 1.09 -5.58
C PRO A 194 9.90 0.28 -5.86
N VAL A 195 9.74 -1.03 -6.02
CA VAL A 195 10.84 -1.94 -6.35
C VAL A 195 11.48 -1.62 -7.70
N THR A 196 10.79 -0.84 -8.55
CA THR A 196 11.35 -0.34 -9.80
C THR A 196 12.60 0.52 -9.61
N ARG A 197 12.78 1.13 -8.42
CA ARG A 197 14.01 1.85 -8.06
C ARG A 197 15.25 0.97 -7.98
N ILE A 198 15.07 -0.33 -7.81
CA ILE A 198 16.13 -1.34 -7.81
C ILE A 198 16.06 -2.26 -9.03
N ASN A 199 15.42 -1.78 -10.12
CA ASN A 199 15.23 -2.50 -11.39
C ASN A 199 14.44 -3.80 -11.27
N GLU A 200 13.59 -3.94 -10.26
CA GLU A 200 12.66 -5.06 -10.12
C GLU A 200 11.26 -4.64 -10.62
N THR A 201 10.50 -5.60 -11.13
CA THR A 201 9.14 -5.36 -11.66
C THR A 201 8.07 -6.25 -11.02
N LYS A 202 8.47 -7.03 -10.02
CA LYS A 202 7.62 -8.01 -9.32
C LYS A 202 7.74 -7.80 -7.82
N PRO A 203 6.76 -8.26 -7.02
CA PRO A 203 6.91 -8.30 -5.57
C PRO A 203 8.26 -8.90 -5.17
N THR A 204 9.03 -8.17 -4.38
CA THR A 204 10.44 -8.49 -4.14
C THR A 204 10.70 -8.72 -2.65
N LYS A 205 11.37 -9.83 -2.33
CA LYS A 205 11.78 -10.16 -0.97
C LYS A 205 13.23 -9.80 -0.72
N LYS A 206 13.51 -9.10 0.39
CA LYS A 206 14.87 -8.92 0.96
C LYS A 206 14.80 -9.21 2.46
N ALA A 207 15.70 -10.04 2.95
CA ALA A 207 15.64 -10.60 4.30
C ALA A 207 14.26 -11.24 4.56
N ASN A 208 13.51 -10.74 5.55
CA ASN A 208 12.13 -11.16 5.82
C ASN A 208 11.07 -10.14 5.35
N ILE A 209 11.46 -9.14 4.54
CA ILE A 209 10.55 -8.09 4.05
C ILE A 209 10.14 -8.39 2.61
N TRP A 210 8.84 -8.39 2.36
CA TRP A 210 8.21 -8.37 1.06
C TRP A 210 7.78 -6.96 0.71
N ASN A 211 8.31 -6.41 -0.38
CA ASN A 211 7.83 -5.14 -0.93
C ASN A 211 6.91 -5.43 -2.13
N ILE A 212 5.67 -4.96 -2.03
CA ILE A 212 4.58 -5.25 -2.99
C ILE A 212 4.34 -4.06 -3.94
N ASP A 213 4.93 -2.89 -3.66
CA ASP A 213 4.84 -1.73 -4.55
C ASP A 213 5.69 -1.96 -5.81
N THR A 214 5.03 -2.29 -6.90
CA THR A 214 5.64 -2.54 -8.21
C THR A 214 5.50 -1.36 -9.17
N GLY A 215 5.29 -0.16 -8.63
CA GLY A 215 5.34 1.11 -9.34
C GLY A 215 4.05 1.51 -10.04
N ALA A 216 2.89 1.09 -9.54
CA ALA A 216 1.60 1.46 -10.11
C ALA A 216 1.36 2.98 -10.16
N ALA A 217 1.92 3.75 -9.23
CA ALA A 217 1.87 5.21 -9.28
C ALA A 217 2.48 5.81 -10.55
N PHE A 218 3.37 5.08 -11.20
CA PHE A 218 4.20 5.53 -12.33
C PHE A 218 3.88 4.71 -13.60
N LYS A 219 4.89 4.03 -14.14
CA LYS A 219 4.78 3.23 -15.38
C LYS A 219 4.74 1.73 -15.10
N GLY A 220 4.66 1.34 -13.84
CA GLY A 220 4.64 -0.05 -13.41
C GLY A 220 3.25 -0.65 -13.38
N LYS A 221 3.08 -1.65 -12.54
CA LYS A 221 1.88 -2.48 -12.40
C LYS A 221 1.40 -2.47 -10.96
N LEU A 222 0.11 -2.70 -10.75
CA LEU A 222 -0.41 -3.05 -9.43
C LEU A 222 -0.22 -4.55 -9.19
N SER A 223 0.22 -4.92 -7.99
CA SER A 223 0.47 -6.30 -7.62
C SER A 223 -0.40 -6.76 -6.46
N VAL A 224 -0.80 -8.03 -6.54
CA VAL A 224 -1.41 -8.81 -5.46
C VAL A 224 -0.53 -10.01 -5.19
N LEU A 225 -0.26 -10.32 -3.92
CA LEU A 225 0.52 -11.49 -3.49
C LEU A 225 -0.29 -12.33 -2.50
N ASP A 226 -0.37 -13.63 -2.73
CA ASP A 226 -0.84 -14.59 -1.73
C ASP A 226 0.24 -14.77 -0.66
N VAL A 227 -0.14 -14.44 0.59
CA VAL A 227 0.78 -14.44 1.73
C VAL A 227 1.33 -15.82 2.08
N ASP A 228 0.58 -16.89 1.82
CA ASP A 228 1.00 -18.25 2.16
C ASP A 228 1.79 -18.90 1.00
N SER A 229 1.23 -18.91 -0.21
CA SER A 229 1.86 -19.56 -1.37
C SER A 229 2.96 -18.74 -2.03
N LYS A 230 2.99 -17.43 -1.80
CA LYS A 230 3.84 -16.44 -2.48
C LYS A 230 3.58 -16.35 -3.99
N GLN A 231 2.50 -16.92 -4.47
CA GLN A 231 2.00 -16.65 -5.81
C GLN A 231 1.56 -15.19 -5.90
N PHE A 232 1.85 -14.53 -7.02
CA PHE A 232 1.45 -13.15 -7.24
C PHE A 232 0.80 -12.96 -8.61
N TRP A 233 0.00 -11.93 -8.70
CA TRP A 233 -0.65 -11.48 -9.92
C TRP A 233 -0.38 -10.00 -10.10
N GLN A 234 -0.37 -9.54 -11.34
CA GLN A 234 -0.15 -8.15 -11.67
C GLN A 234 -1.17 -7.67 -12.69
N SER A 235 -1.52 -6.40 -12.62
CA SER A 235 -2.25 -5.70 -13.70
C SER A 235 -1.40 -5.58 -14.96
N ASP A 236 -1.94 -5.03 -16.02
CA ASP A 236 -1.15 -4.44 -17.10
C ASP A 236 -0.43 -3.19 -16.56
N ASN A 237 0.51 -2.63 -17.34
CA ASN A 237 1.14 -1.37 -16.91
C ASN A 237 0.09 -0.27 -16.84
N LEU A 238 0.18 0.61 -15.87
CA LEU A 238 -0.83 1.64 -15.66
C LEU A 238 -1.01 2.56 -16.89
N PRO A 239 0.06 2.99 -17.61
CA PRO A 239 -0.10 3.76 -18.84
C PRO A 239 -0.90 3.05 -19.95
N ASP A 240 -0.90 1.71 -19.98
CA ASP A 240 -1.68 0.93 -20.95
C ASP A 240 -3.18 0.92 -20.59
N LEU A 241 -3.54 1.23 -19.34
CA LEU A 241 -4.90 1.36 -18.85
C LEU A 241 -5.40 2.82 -18.86
N TYR A 242 -4.49 3.79 -18.88
CA TYR A 242 -4.74 5.24 -18.77
C TYR A 242 -4.02 6.01 -19.87
N PHE A 243 -4.39 5.78 -21.13
CA PHE A 243 -3.70 6.25 -22.36
C PHE A 243 -3.44 7.76 -22.44
N ASN A 244 -4.23 8.58 -21.75
CA ASN A 244 -4.15 10.05 -21.81
C ASN A 244 -3.61 10.65 -20.51
N GLU A 245 -3.07 9.84 -19.61
CA GLU A 245 -2.60 10.24 -18.30
C GLU A 245 -1.13 9.81 -18.14
N GLN A 246 -0.41 10.48 -17.25
CA GLN A 246 1.01 10.18 -17.04
C GLN A 246 1.31 9.54 -15.68
N GLY A 247 0.31 9.50 -14.79
CA GLY A 247 0.53 9.09 -13.41
C GLY A 247 1.44 10.09 -12.67
N ARG A 248 2.19 9.59 -11.70
CA ARG A 248 3.21 10.38 -11.00
C ARG A 248 4.47 10.49 -11.83
N ASN A 249 5.12 11.67 -11.78
CA ASN A 249 6.40 11.96 -12.43
C ASN A 249 7.59 11.67 -11.52
#